data_0e30d4a4a82e47686b54c89ca18e7636
#
_entry.id   0e30d4a4a82e47686b54c89ca18e7636
#
_cell.length_a   1.000
_cell.length_b   1.000
_cell.length_c   1.000
_cell.angle_alpha   90.00
_cell.angle_beta   90.00
_cell.angle_gamma   90.00
#
_symmetry.space_group_name_H-M   'P 1'
#
loop_
_entity.id
_entity.type
_entity.pdbx_description
1 polymer ?
#
loop_
_entity_poly.entity_id
_entity_poly.type
_entity_poly.pdbx_seq_one_letter_code
_entity_poly.pdbx_strand_id
1 'polypeptide(L)' 'MLGEVEAVVLEVKAWDVHGVGYVDVTVAYKDRTTETARLGPESVPEDLQSGEQVLVSKAVNMIVAIRRP' A
#
# COMPACT_ATOMS: atom_id res chain seq x y z
N MET A 1 -6.41 -0.42 -17.23
CA MET A 1 -5.24 0.47 -17.24
C MET A 1 -4.77 0.72 -15.81
N LEU A 2 -3.48 0.57 -15.56
CA LEU A 2 -2.90 0.91 -14.26
C LEU A 2 -2.72 2.41 -14.16
N GLY A 3 -3.15 2.97 -13.03
CA GLY A 3 -2.90 4.37 -12.72
C GLY A 3 -2.21 4.48 -11.37
N GLU A 4 -1.39 5.50 -11.21
CA GLU A 4 -0.76 5.80 -9.93
C GLU A 4 -1.48 6.96 -9.27
N VAL A 5 -1.77 6.84 -7.98
CA VAL A 5 -2.47 7.84 -7.19
C VAL A 5 -1.64 8.16 -5.95
N GLU A 6 -1.48 9.43 -5.65
CA GLU A 6 -0.80 9.86 -4.44
C GLU A 6 -1.63 9.52 -3.21
N ALA A 7 -0.97 9.06 -2.17
CA ALA A 7 -1.60 8.71 -0.91
C ALA A 7 -0.61 8.87 0.25
N VAL A 8 -1.14 8.84 1.45
CA VAL A 8 -0.34 8.84 2.69
C VAL A 8 -0.62 7.55 3.43
N VAL A 9 0.44 6.90 3.90
CA VAL A 9 0.31 5.66 4.67
C VAL A 9 -0.22 6.00 6.07
N LEU A 10 -1.31 5.37 6.46
CA LEU A 10 -1.87 5.52 7.80
C LEU A 10 -1.41 4.41 8.73
N GLU A 11 -1.34 3.19 8.24
CA GLU A 11 -1.01 2.03 9.06
C GLU A 11 -0.34 0.96 8.20
N VAL A 12 0.64 0.27 8.79
CA VAL A 12 1.27 -0.89 8.18
C VAL A 12 1.23 -2.02 9.21
N LYS A 13 0.65 -3.15 8.84
CA LYS A 13 0.52 -4.29 9.71
C LYS A 13 1.14 -5.51 9.06
N ALA A 14 2.15 -6.07 9.69
CA ALA A 14 2.87 -7.21 9.12
C ALA A 14 2.17 -8.53 9.44
N TRP A 15 2.17 -9.43 8.47
CA TRP A 15 1.64 -10.78 8.60
C TRP A 15 2.68 -11.78 8.10
N ASP A 16 2.71 -12.95 8.72
CA ASP A 16 3.52 -14.07 8.25
C ASP A 16 2.59 -15.23 7.97
N VAL A 17 2.54 -15.66 6.71
CA VAL A 17 1.70 -16.79 6.29
C VAL A 17 2.62 -17.82 5.64
N HIS A 18 2.81 -18.95 6.30
CA HIS A 18 3.65 -20.05 5.81
C HIS A 18 5.05 -19.60 5.40
N GLY A 19 5.65 -18.72 6.21
CA GLY A 19 7.00 -18.21 5.94
C GLY A 19 7.07 -17.09 4.92
N VAL A 20 5.94 -16.65 4.37
CA VAL A 20 5.90 -15.53 3.44
C VAL A 20 5.38 -14.30 4.18
N GLY A 21 6.14 -13.21 4.14
CA GLY A 21 5.75 -11.96 4.79
C GLY A 21 4.83 -11.13 3.91
N TYR A 22 3.64 -10.83 4.41
CA TYR A 22 2.71 -9.91 3.79
C TYR A 22 2.53 -8.70 4.67
N VAL A 23 2.07 -7.59 4.09
CA VAL A 23 1.69 -6.42 4.88
C VAL A 23 0.30 -5.96 4.49
N ASP A 24 -0.48 -5.57 5.50
CA ASP A 24 -1.73 -4.87 5.29
C ASP A 24 -1.39 -3.38 5.40
N VAL A 25 -1.57 -2.65 4.32
CA VAL A 25 -1.28 -1.22 4.28
C VAL A 25 -2.58 -0.47 4.14
N THR A 26 -2.83 0.46 5.04
CA THR A 26 -3.96 1.38 4.95
C THR A 26 -3.44 2.72 4.50
N VAL A 27 -4.03 3.25 3.45
CA VAL A 27 -3.64 4.54 2.90
C VAL A 27 -4.84 5.49 2.86
N ALA A 28 -4.55 6.79 2.90
CA ALA A 28 -5.54 7.85 2.74
C ALA A 28 -5.23 8.64 1.48
N TYR A 29 -6.24 8.90 0.71
CA TYR A 29 -6.13 9.71 -0.51
C TYR A 29 -6.46 11.18 -0.22
N LYS A 30 -6.24 12.05 -1.22
CA LYS A 30 -6.47 13.48 -1.06
C LYS A 30 -7.93 13.83 -0.79
N ASP A 31 -8.85 13.00 -1.27
CA ASP A 31 -10.30 13.19 -1.03
C ASP A 31 -10.75 12.67 0.32
N ARG A 32 -9.81 12.27 1.18
CA ARG A 32 -10.04 11.74 2.53
C ARG A 32 -10.66 10.35 2.57
N THR A 33 -10.75 9.67 1.43
CA THR A 33 -11.12 8.25 1.44
C THR A 33 -9.91 7.42 1.82
N THR A 34 -10.15 6.23 2.35
CA THR A 34 -9.10 5.30 2.76
C THR A 34 -9.31 3.95 2.09
N GLU A 35 -8.21 3.22 1.91
CA GLU A 35 -8.24 1.84 1.44
C GLU A 35 -7.20 1.03 2.19
N THR A 36 -7.48 -0.25 2.37
CA THR A 36 -6.54 -1.20 2.95
C THR A 36 -6.30 -2.32 1.94
N ALA A 37 -5.04 -2.69 1.75
CA ALA A 37 -4.68 -3.78 0.85
C ALA A 37 -3.65 -4.68 1.50
N ARG A 38 -3.75 -5.98 1.24
CA ARG A 38 -2.72 -6.95 1.64
C ARG A 38 -1.80 -7.17 0.47
N LEU A 39 -0.52 -6.87 0.66
CA LEU A 39 0.47 -6.91 -0.41
C LEU A 39 1.66 -7.78 -0.02
N GLY A 40 2.20 -8.49 -1.00
CA GLY A 40 3.43 -9.24 -0.82
C GLY A 40 4.65 -8.34 -0.83
N PRO A 41 5.82 -8.87 -0.46
CA PRO A 41 7.03 -8.06 -0.32
C PRO A 41 7.51 -7.44 -1.64
N GLU A 42 7.14 -8.02 -2.77
CA GLU A 42 7.52 -7.49 -4.09
C GLU A 42 6.67 -6.30 -4.52
N SER A 43 5.56 -6.06 -3.83
CA SER A 43 4.60 -5.03 -4.22
C SER A 43 4.57 -3.83 -3.29
N VAL A 44 5.49 -3.78 -2.33
CA VAL A 44 5.51 -2.73 -1.30
C VAL A 44 6.95 -2.43 -0.94
N PRO A 45 7.30 -1.15 -0.63
CA PRO A 45 8.66 -0.81 -0.21
C PRO A 45 9.04 -1.48 1.11
N GLU A 46 10.33 -1.78 1.26
CA GLU A 46 10.84 -2.24 2.54
C GLU A 46 10.72 -1.14 3.59
N ASP A 47 10.45 -1.52 4.83
CA ASP A 47 10.41 -0.60 5.98
C ASP A 47 9.42 0.55 5.79
N LEU A 48 8.32 0.29 5.11
CA LEU A 48 7.28 1.30 4.94
C LEU A 48 6.72 1.71 6.30
N GLN A 49 6.63 3.01 6.54
CA GLN A 49 6.17 3.57 7.81
C GLN A 49 4.90 4.39 7.64
N SER A 50 4.11 4.46 8.70
CA SER A 50 2.97 5.37 8.70
C SER A 50 3.46 6.83 8.58
N GLY A 51 2.70 7.63 7.87
CA GLY A 51 3.06 9.02 7.59
C GLY A 51 3.81 9.24 6.29
N GLU A 52 4.32 8.17 5.65
CA GLU A 52 5.03 8.34 4.38
C GLU A 52 4.07 8.67 3.26
N GLN A 53 4.54 9.52 2.35
CA GLN A 53 3.85 9.75 1.08
C GLN A 53 4.25 8.66 0.10
N VAL A 54 3.29 8.11 -0.61
CA VAL A 54 3.52 7.02 -1.54
C VAL A 54 2.71 7.20 -2.80
N LEU A 55 3.07 6.41 -3.82
CA LEU A 55 2.28 6.28 -5.03
C LEU A 55 1.66 4.89 -5.04
N VAL A 56 0.35 4.85 -5.16
CA VAL A 56 -0.44 3.62 -5.14
C VAL A 56 -0.83 3.28 -6.57
N SER A 57 -0.44 2.10 -7.02
CA SER A 57 -0.84 1.59 -8.34
C SER A 57 -2.14 0.82 -8.18
N LYS A 58 -3.14 1.18 -8.97
CA LYS A 58 -4.45 0.55 -8.92
C LYS A 58 -4.79 -0.10 -10.26
N ALA A 59 -5.33 -1.30 -10.17
CA ALA A 59 -5.92 -1.98 -11.31
C ALA A 59 -7.41 -2.07 -11.04
N VAL A 60 -8.23 -1.41 -11.86
CA VAL A 60 -9.65 -1.27 -11.65
C VAL A 60 -9.89 -0.56 -10.31
N ASN A 61 -10.38 -1.28 -9.30
CA ASN A 61 -10.63 -0.71 -7.97
C ASN A 61 -9.73 -1.34 -6.90
N MET A 62 -8.67 -2.02 -7.31
CA MET A 62 -7.80 -2.73 -6.37
C MET A 62 -6.40 -2.14 -6.36
N ILE A 63 -5.85 -2.00 -5.16
CA ILE A 63 -4.43 -1.66 -5.02
C ILE A 63 -3.62 -2.90 -5.39
N VAL A 64 -2.66 -2.74 -6.30
CA VAL A 64 -1.79 -3.84 -6.70
C VAL A 64 -0.34 -3.63 -6.30
N ALA A 65 0.06 -2.40 -6.04
CA ALA A 65 1.44 -2.10 -5.60
C ALA A 65 1.50 -0.70 -4.98
N ILE A 66 2.53 -0.51 -4.15
CA ILE A 66 2.82 0.78 -3.53
C ILE A 66 4.31 1.04 -3.72
N ARG A 67 4.68 2.25 -4.08
CA ARG A 67 6.08 2.65 -4.16
C ARG A 67 6.30 4.04 -3.58
N ARG A 68 7.54 4.30 -3.18
CA ARG A 68 7.93 5.66 -2.79
C ARG A 68 8.06 6.53 -4.03
N PRO A 69 7.77 7.83 -3.89
CA PRO A 69 7.90 8.75 -5.04
C PRO A 69 9.32 8.85 -5.56
#